data_6985a7f461aa58154bb044444f336f16
#
_entry.id   6985a7f461aa58154bb044444f336f16
#
_cell.length_a   1.000
_cell.length_b   1.000
_cell.length_c   1.000
_cell.angle_alpha   90.00
_cell.angle_beta   90.00
_cell.angle_gamma   90.00
#
_symmetry.space_group_name_H-M   'P 1'
#
loop_
_entity.id
_entity.type
_entity.pdbx_description
1 polymer ?
#
loop_
_entity_poly.entity_id
_entity_poly.type
_entity_poly.pdbx_seq_one_letter_code
_entity_poly.pdbx_strand_id
1 'polypeptide(L)' 'MRQFEVDYETTIPPWHTGHEKFEAEDLDTVKAKFCSKHEAARIYRVSEVLYDERKT' A
#
# COMPACT_ATOMS: atom_id res chain seq x y z
N MET A 1 -11.76 6.81 -8.30
CA MET A 1 -11.06 5.74 -7.62
C MET A 1 -10.53 6.17 -6.30
N ARG A 2 -10.42 5.24 -5.40
CA ARG A 2 -9.92 5.55 -4.07
C ARG A 2 -8.44 5.31 -4.03
N GLN A 3 -7.75 6.02 -3.19
CA GLN A 3 -6.32 5.85 -3.02
C GLN A 3 -6.04 5.28 -1.65
N PHE A 4 -5.10 4.35 -1.61
CA PHE A 4 -4.72 3.71 -0.35
C PHE A 4 -3.22 3.78 -0.20
N GLU A 5 -2.77 3.93 1.02
CA GLU A 5 -1.35 3.89 1.31
C GLU A 5 -1.08 2.62 2.08
N VAL A 6 -0.13 1.83 1.60
CA VAL A 6 0.23 0.57 2.20
C VAL A 6 1.59 0.71 2.85
N ASP A 7 1.65 0.41 4.14
CA ASP A 7 2.92 0.36 4.85
C ASP A 7 3.31 -1.10 4.94
N TYR A 8 4.54 -1.41 4.58
CA TYR A 8 4.96 -2.79 4.49
C TYR A 8 6.39 -2.95 4.98
N GLU A 9 6.78 -4.19 5.19
CA GLU A 9 8.16 -4.49 5.52
C GLU A 9 8.55 -5.74 4.75
N THR A 10 9.82 -5.85 4.45
CA THR A 10 10.30 -7.03 3.75
C THR A 10 10.34 -8.20 4.70
N THR A 11 10.22 -9.40 4.16
CA THR A 11 10.20 -10.60 4.98
C THR A 11 11.51 -11.36 4.92
N ILE A 12 12.46 -10.88 4.16
CA ILE A 12 13.79 -11.50 4.10
C ILE A 12 14.85 -10.40 4.21
N PRO A 13 16.04 -10.73 4.68
CA PRO A 13 17.09 -9.73 4.79
C PRO A 13 17.54 -9.21 3.43
N PRO A 14 17.96 -7.98 3.36
CA PRO A 14 17.94 -7.01 4.46
C PRO A 14 16.53 -6.52 4.71
N TRP A 15 16.20 -6.30 5.98
CA TRP A 15 14.85 -5.90 6.33
C TRP A 15 14.68 -4.40 6.11
N HIS A 16 13.65 -4.06 5.35
CA HIS A 16 13.35 -2.67 5.08
C HIS A 16 11.88 -2.43 5.32
N THR A 17 11.52 -1.22 5.62
CA THR A 17 10.12 -0.82 5.65
C THR A 17 9.92 0.23 4.58
N GLY A 18 8.70 0.36 4.14
CA GLY A 18 8.39 1.36 3.12
C GLY A 18 6.91 1.59 3.05
N HIS A 19 6.53 2.47 2.15
CA HIS A 19 5.12 2.71 1.91
C HIS A 19 4.93 2.99 0.44
N GLU A 20 3.74 2.69 -0.04
CA GLU A 20 3.43 2.90 -1.44
C GLU A 20 1.95 3.19 -1.58
N LYS A 21 1.59 4.03 -2.51
CA LYS A 21 0.20 4.36 -2.73
C LYS A 21 -0.33 3.57 -3.91
N PHE A 22 -1.57 3.12 -3.75
CA PHE A 22 -2.24 2.37 -4.80
C PHE A 22 -3.61 2.97 -5.03
N GLU A 23 -4.07 2.92 -6.27
CA GLU A 23 -5.43 3.30 -6.59
C GLU A 23 -6.23 2.04 -6.80
N ALA A 24 -7.36 1.95 -6.16
CA ALA A 24 -8.21 0.79 -6.28
C ALA A 24 -9.59 1.14 -5.78
N GLU A 25 -10.54 0.26 -6.00
CA GLU A 25 -11.88 0.52 -5.55
C GLU A 25 -12.12 -0.04 -4.17
N ASP A 26 -11.32 -0.99 -3.73
CA ASP A 26 -11.48 -1.54 -2.41
C ASP A 26 -10.16 -2.10 -1.92
N LEU A 27 -10.17 -2.54 -0.67
CA LEU A 27 -8.98 -3.01 -0.04
C LEU A 27 -8.48 -4.31 -0.62
N ASP A 28 -9.36 -5.19 -1.02
CA ASP A 28 -8.94 -6.45 -1.59
C ASP A 28 -8.15 -6.24 -2.86
N THR A 29 -8.55 -5.28 -3.66
CA THR A 29 -7.83 -4.95 -4.88
C THR A 29 -6.45 -4.40 -4.56
N VAL A 30 -6.35 -3.59 -3.51
CA VAL A 30 -5.07 -3.05 -3.08
C VAL A 30 -4.13 -4.18 -2.69
N LYS A 31 -4.64 -5.13 -1.91
CA LYS A 31 -3.81 -6.23 -1.47
C LYS A 31 -3.35 -7.09 -2.64
N ALA A 32 -4.24 -7.31 -3.60
CA ALA A 32 -3.88 -8.10 -4.76
C ALA A 32 -2.80 -7.40 -5.59
N LYS A 33 -2.92 -6.09 -5.76
CA LYS A 33 -1.92 -5.34 -6.49
C LYS A 33 -0.59 -5.36 -5.77
N PHE A 34 -0.63 -5.23 -4.45
CA PHE A 34 0.59 -5.23 -3.66
C PHE A 34 1.29 -6.57 -3.77
N CYS A 35 0.54 -7.66 -3.65
CA CYS A 35 1.14 -8.99 -3.72
C CYS A 35 1.76 -9.27 -5.08
N SER A 36 1.17 -8.72 -6.13
CA SER A 36 1.74 -8.90 -7.44
C SER A 36 3.03 -8.16 -7.61
N LYS A 37 3.18 -7.04 -6.90
CA LYS A 37 4.34 -6.19 -7.07
C LYS A 37 5.46 -6.52 -6.11
N HIS A 38 5.14 -6.95 -4.91
CA HIS A 38 6.12 -7.21 -3.87
C HIS A 38 5.98 -8.62 -3.36
N GLU A 39 6.87 -9.50 -3.78
CA GLU A 39 6.74 -10.88 -3.38
C GLU A 39 7.28 -11.18 -2.01
N ALA A 40 8.32 -10.50 -1.60
CA ALA A 40 8.94 -10.77 -0.31
C ALA A 40 8.67 -9.65 0.66
N ALA A 41 7.41 -9.31 0.80
CA ALA A 41 7.04 -8.21 1.67
C ALA A 41 5.71 -8.52 2.32
N ARG A 42 5.47 -7.90 3.46
CA ARG A 42 4.27 -8.11 4.22
C ARG A 42 3.65 -6.77 4.54
N ILE A 43 2.34 -6.67 4.35
CA ILE A 43 1.62 -5.47 4.70
C ILE A 43 1.39 -5.46 6.19
N TYR A 44 1.73 -4.38 6.86
CA TYR A 44 1.40 -4.29 8.25
C TYR A 44 0.41 -3.16 8.53
N ARG A 45 0.12 -2.33 7.53
CA ARG A 45 -0.86 -1.28 7.74
C ARG A 45 -1.35 -0.79 6.39
N VAL A 46 -2.64 -0.59 6.26
CA VAL A 46 -3.21 -0.01 5.06
C VAL A 46 -4.15 1.10 5.49
N SER A 47 -4.01 2.25 4.89
CA SER A 47 -4.85 3.39 5.20
C SER A 47 -5.42 3.95 3.93
N GLU A 48 -6.67 4.36 3.97
CA GLU A 48 -7.24 5.03 2.82
C GLU A 48 -6.85 6.50 2.87
N VAL A 49 -6.33 7.02 1.77
CA VAL A 49 -5.94 8.39 1.69
C VAL A 49 -7.14 9.20 1.24
N LEU A 50 -7.63 10.07 2.09
CA LEU A 50 -8.74 10.90 1.74
C LEU A 50 -8.19 12.08 0.96
N TYR A 51 -8.53 12.12 -0.30
CA TYR A 51 -7.99 13.14 -1.16
C TYR A 51 -8.54 14.48 -0.78
N ASP A 52 -7.72 15.47 -0.70
CA ASP A 52 -8.14 16.76 -0.30
C ASP A 52 -7.59 17.76 -1.26
N GLU A 53 -8.35 18.05 -2.29
CA GLU A 53 -7.82 18.89 -3.29
C GLU A 53 -7.80 20.28 -2.87
N ARG A 54 -8.44 20.63 -1.78
CA ARG A 54 -8.36 21.98 -1.46
C ARG A 54 -7.13 22.32 -0.97
N LYS A 55 -6.36 21.45 -0.55
CA LYS A 55 -5.25 21.78 -0.03
C LYS A 55 -4.36 22.25 -0.90
N THR A 56 -4.54 22.13 -1.90
CA THR A 56 -3.56 22.56 -2.77
C THR A 56 -3.11 23.85 -2.58
#